data_86ef779119c7f4a676b49292bb435d63
#
_entry.id   86ef779119c7f4a676b49292bb435d63
#
_cell.length_a   1.000
_cell.length_b   1.000
_cell.length_c   1.000
_cell.angle_alpha   90.00
_cell.angle_beta   90.00
_cell.angle_gamma   90.00
#
_symmetry.space_group_name_H-M   'P 1'
#
loop_
_entity.id
_entity.type
_entity.pdbx_description
1 polymer ?
#
loop_
_entity_poly.entity_id
_entity_poly.type
_entity_poly.pdbx_seq_one_letter_code
_entity_poly.pdbx_strand_id
1 'polypeptide(L)'
;MLAQVEIFHGLADEELKALESSSTTRAFPKNTVVIHENDPADSLFVIESGKVKVYCSDKNGKEFIMNTLGPGDYFGELALLDDSTRSASVRTVEKSEFRIVMKEDFSGVLADHPGIVKQLISNLAGRVRKLTADVKSLALQDVYGRVANVLMDLAEERGDGTLFIPDKLTQQDIADRVGASREMVARILKDLTIGEYIRFEGRHIIINTRLPAKY
;
A
#
# COMPACT_ATOMS: atom_id res chain seq x y z
N MET A 1 -5.14 -20.62 1.87
CA MET A 1 -5.03 -19.20 1.51
C MET A 1 -3.75 -18.55 2.03
N LEU A 2 -3.31 -18.81 3.27
CA LEU A 2 -2.02 -18.33 3.80
C LEU A 2 -0.82 -18.78 2.97
N ALA A 3 -0.90 -19.93 2.30
CA ALA A 3 0.13 -20.41 1.36
C ALA A 3 0.46 -19.45 0.20
N GLN A 4 -0.42 -18.50 -0.11
CA GLN A 4 -0.20 -17.50 -1.17
C GLN A 4 0.47 -16.20 -0.63
N VAL A 5 0.59 -16.07 0.67
CA VAL A 5 1.19 -14.92 1.34
C VAL A 5 2.70 -15.13 1.41
N GLU A 6 3.45 -14.23 0.83
CA GLU A 6 4.90 -14.37 0.64
C GLU A 6 5.66 -14.72 1.93
N ILE A 7 5.28 -14.10 3.07
CA ILE A 7 5.96 -14.35 4.35
C ILE A 7 5.75 -15.78 4.89
N PHE A 8 4.71 -16.48 4.46
CA PHE A 8 4.43 -17.85 4.88
C PHE A 8 4.92 -18.90 3.89
N HIS A 9 5.61 -18.50 2.81
CA HIS A 9 6.26 -19.43 1.91
C HIS A 9 7.37 -20.18 2.66
N GLY A 10 7.21 -21.47 2.82
CA GLY A 10 8.16 -22.34 3.54
C GLY A 10 7.57 -23.05 4.75
N LEU A 11 6.31 -22.71 5.13
CA LEU A 11 5.55 -23.55 6.06
C LEU A 11 5.05 -24.82 5.36
N ALA A 12 5.06 -25.92 6.09
CA ALA A 12 4.43 -27.17 5.66
C ALA A 12 2.89 -27.01 5.67
N ASP A 13 2.19 -27.84 4.88
CA ASP A 13 0.72 -27.80 4.79
C ASP A 13 0.02 -27.97 6.15
N GLU A 14 0.59 -28.75 7.06
CA GLU A 14 0.05 -28.96 8.40
C GLU A 14 0.18 -27.71 9.26
N GLU A 15 1.28 -27.00 9.17
CA GLU A 15 1.55 -25.75 9.88
C GLU A 15 0.67 -24.61 9.37
N LEU A 16 0.50 -24.51 8.05
CA LEU A 16 -0.44 -23.59 7.42
C LEU A 16 -1.87 -23.84 7.90
N LYS A 17 -2.30 -25.10 7.97
CA LYS A 17 -3.63 -25.47 8.49
C LYS A 17 -3.78 -25.14 9.97
N ALA A 18 -2.75 -25.36 10.79
CA ALA A 18 -2.76 -24.99 12.19
C ALA A 18 -2.95 -23.49 12.36
N LEU A 19 -2.16 -22.68 11.64
CA LEU A 19 -2.25 -21.21 11.65
C LEU A 19 -3.60 -20.70 11.10
N GLU A 20 -4.13 -21.35 10.05
CA GLU A 20 -5.47 -21.03 9.55
C GLU A 20 -6.57 -21.35 10.58
N SER A 21 -6.42 -22.41 11.35
CA SER A 21 -7.39 -22.84 12.36
C SER A 21 -7.38 -21.94 13.59
N SER A 22 -6.25 -21.39 14.01
CA SER A 22 -6.13 -20.44 15.13
C SER A 22 -6.47 -19.00 14.73
N SER A 23 -6.50 -18.70 13.43
CA SER A 23 -6.80 -17.38 12.92
C SER A 23 -8.30 -17.16 12.68
N THR A 24 -8.72 -15.89 12.63
CA THR A 24 -10.13 -15.50 12.40
C THR A 24 -10.25 -14.68 11.13
N THR A 25 -11.21 -15.02 10.25
CA THR A 25 -11.52 -14.19 9.08
C THR A 25 -12.62 -13.17 9.40
N ARG A 26 -12.42 -11.91 9.02
CA ARG A 26 -13.37 -10.81 9.22
C ARG A 26 -13.49 -9.91 8.01
N ALA A 27 -14.75 -9.60 7.65
CA ALA A 27 -15.05 -8.66 6.57
C ALA A 27 -15.25 -7.23 7.11
N PHE A 28 -14.76 -6.27 6.32
CA PHE A 28 -14.84 -4.84 6.62
C PHE A 28 -15.45 -4.09 5.44
N PRO A 29 -16.44 -3.21 5.66
CA PRO A 29 -16.97 -2.34 4.63
C PRO A 29 -15.91 -1.40 4.05
N LYS A 30 -16.19 -0.81 2.89
CA LYS A 30 -15.38 0.30 2.32
C LYS A 30 -15.30 1.48 3.29
N ASN A 31 -14.16 2.19 3.30
CA ASN A 31 -13.86 3.37 4.13
C ASN A 31 -13.84 3.09 5.64
N THR A 32 -13.62 1.84 6.05
CA THR A 32 -13.48 1.48 7.47
C THR A 32 -12.01 1.58 7.88
N VAL A 33 -11.72 2.29 8.98
CA VAL A 33 -10.40 2.26 9.61
C VAL A 33 -10.29 0.96 10.41
N VAL A 34 -9.32 0.13 10.04
CA VAL A 34 -9.05 -1.20 10.62
C VAL A 34 -8.05 -1.10 11.76
N ILE A 35 -7.04 -0.23 11.57
CA ILE A 35 -6.00 0.08 12.54
C ILE A 35 -5.88 1.59 12.63
N HIS A 36 -5.74 2.13 13.84
CA HIS A 36 -5.34 3.52 14.08
C HIS A 36 -3.86 3.58 14.46
N GLU A 37 -3.17 4.60 13.97
CA GLU A 37 -1.81 4.94 14.38
C GLU A 37 -1.75 5.14 15.90
N ASN A 38 -0.70 4.64 16.56
CA ASN A 38 -0.47 4.64 17.99
C ASN A 38 -1.36 3.70 18.84
N ASP A 39 -2.32 2.95 18.25
CA ASP A 39 -3.05 1.93 18.99
C ASP A 39 -2.13 0.78 19.44
N PRO A 40 -2.45 0.10 20.55
CA PRO A 40 -1.81 -1.16 20.93
C PRO A 40 -1.94 -2.21 19.82
N ALA A 41 -0.98 -3.14 19.75
CA ALA A 41 -0.93 -4.17 18.73
C ALA A 41 -0.93 -5.58 19.33
N ASP A 42 -1.89 -6.39 18.90
CA ASP A 42 -2.09 -7.79 19.31
C ASP A 42 -2.22 -8.76 18.13
N SER A 43 -2.23 -8.26 16.90
CA SER A 43 -2.57 -9.06 15.72
C SER A 43 -1.91 -8.55 14.44
N LEU A 44 -1.68 -9.51 13.52
CA LEU A 44 -1.31 -9.31 12.12
C LEU A 44 -2.57 -9.49 11.25
N PHE A 45 -2.69 -8.72 10.20
CA PHE A 45 -3.78 -8.81 9.22
C PHE A 45 -3.23 -9.24 7.87
N VAL A 46 -3.77 -10.33 7.32
CA VAL A 46 -3.50 -10.80 5.96
C VAL A 46 -4.70 -10.46 5.08
N ILE A 47 -4.49 -9.85 3.93
CA ILE A 47 -5.55 -9.45 3.01
C ILE A 47 -5.96 -10.65 2.17
N GLU A 48 -7.16 -11.18 2.39
CA GLU A 48 -7.74 -12.25 1.58
C GLU A 48 -8.43 -11.70 0.34
N SER A 49 -9.13 -10.57 0.48
CA SER A 49 -9.75 -9.86 -0.64
C SER A 49 -9.87 -8.37 -0.35
N GLY A 50 -10.00 -7.56 -1.41
CA GLY A 50 -10.14 -6.12 -1.30
C GLY A 50 -8.79 -5.38 -1.31
N LYS A 51 -8.82 -4.12 -0.92
CA LYS A 51 -7.66 -3.22 -0.96
C LYS A 51 -7.70 -2.24 0.20
N VAL A 52 -6.53 -1.94 0.77
CA VAL A 52 -6.37 -0.96 1.85
C VAL A 52 -5.33 0.10 1.50
N LYS A 53 -5.46 1.27 2.11
CA LYS A 53 -4.41 2.29 2.16
C LYS A 53 -3.80 2.35 3.55
N VAL A 54 -2.47 2.42 3.61
CA VAL A 54 -1.68 2.70 4.80
C VAL A 54 -1.33 4.17 4.78
N TYR A 55 -1.66 4.91 5.83
CA TYR A 55 -1.51 6.36 5.86
C TYR A 55 -1.20 6.89 7.26
N CYS A 56 -0.55 8.05 7.29
CA CYS A 56 -0.40 8.88 8.48
C CYS A 56 -1.21 10.17 8.31
N SER A 57 -1.64 10.77 9.43
CA SER A 57 -2.37 12.03 9.41
C SER A 57 -1.66 13.08 10.26
N ASP A 58 -1.69 14.34 9.81
CA ASP A 58 -1.29 15.46 10.64
C ASP A 58 -2.41 15.87 11.63
N LYS A 59 -2.11 16.85 12.49
CA LYS A 59 -3.07 17.38 13.49
C LYS A 59 -4.30 18.03 12.88
N ASN A 60 -4.26 18.40 11.60
CA ASN A 60 -5.37 19.02 10.86
C ASN A 60 -6.17 17.97 10.07
N GLY A 61 -5.82 16.68 10.18
CA GLY A 61 -6.47 15.60 9.45
C GLY A 61 -6.03 15.45 8.00
N LYS A 62 -4.95 16.14 7.58
CA LYS A 62 -4.36 15.93 6.26
C LYS A 62 -3.68 14.57 6.23
N GLU A 63 -4.10 13.72 5.31
CA GLU A 63 -3.54 12.37 5.14
C GLU A 63 -2.35 12.38 4.18
N PHE A 64 -1.38 11.51 4.45
CA PHE A 64 -0.31 11.13 3.53
C PHE A 64 -0.34 9.62 3.34
N ILE A 65 -0.58 9.16 2.11
CA ILE A 65 -0.65 7.74 1.77
C ILE A 65 0.77 7.22 1.58
N MET A 66 1.20 6.35 2.49
CA MET A 66 2.51 5.70 2.45
C MET A 66 2.54 4.50 1.53
N ASN A 67 1.43 3.71 1.50
CA ASN A 67 1.33 2.52 0.68
C ASN A 67 -0.14 2.14 0.39
N THR A 68 -0.33 1.30 -0.62
CA THR A 68 -1.60 0.61 -0.90
C THR A 68 -1.30 -0.87 -0.98
N LEU A 69 -2.13 -1.69 -0.29
CA LEU A 69 -1.95 -3.12 -0.17
C LEU A 69 -3.19 -3.83 -0.71
N GLY A 70 -2.98 -5.01 -1.32
CA GLY A 70 -4.01 -5.84 -1.94
C GLY A 70 -3.96 -7.30 -1.49
N PRO A 71 -4.70 -8.21 -2.15
CA PRO A 71 -4.73 -9.62 -1.78
C PRO A 71 -3.34 -10.25 -1.78
N GLY A 72 -3.04 -11.04 -0.74
CA GLY A 72 -1.73 -11.65 -0.52
C GLY A 72 -0.73 -10.77 0.25
N ASP A 73 -1.01 -9.46 0.39
CA ASP A 73 -0.26 -8.59 1.28
C ASP A 73 -0.71 -8.75 2.74
N TYR A 74 0.11 -8.19 3.65
CA TYR A 74 -0.15 -8.18 5.08
C TYR A 74 0.22 -6.82 5.69
N PHE A 75 -0.36 -6.51 6.86
CA PHE A 75 -0.07 -5.29 7.60
C PHE A 75 -0.22 -5.48 9.11
N GLY A 76 0.37 -4.56 9.88
CA GLY A 76 0.33 -4.58 11.34
C GLY A 76 1.45 -5.40 11.99
N GLU A 77 2.38 -5.95 11.20
CA GLU A 77 3.51 -6.75 11.64
C GLU A 77 4.52 -5.96 12.47
N LEU A 78 4.77 -4.69 12.12
CA LEU A 78 5.86 -3.90 12.72
C LEU A 78 5.75 -3.83 14.24
N ALA A 79 4.58 -3.48 14.73
CA ALA A 79 4.31 -3.36 16.16
C ALA A 79 4.35 -4.70 16.91
N LEU A 80 4.24 -5.83 16.21
CA LEU A 80 4.43 -7.16 16.81
C LEU A 80 5.90 -7.57 16.89
N LEU A 81 6.74 -7.02 16.00
CA LEU A 81 8.15 -7.36 15.91
C LEU A 81 9.01 -6.56 16.92
N ASP A 82 8.61 -5.33 17.24
CA ASP A 82 9.35 -4.41 18.12
C ASP A 82 8.62 -4.08 19.43
N ASP A 83 7.50 -4.77 19.71
CA ASP A 83 6.66 -4.55 20.90
C ASP A 83 6.19 -3.09 21.05
N SER A 84 6.00 -2.38 19.94
CA SER A 84 5.60 -0.99 19.88
C SER A 84 4.10 -0.83 19.59
N THR A 85 3.64 0.41 19.43
CA THR A 85 2.30 0.73 18.95
C THR A 85 2.24 0.71 17.41
N ARG A 86 1.03 0.73 16.84
CA ARG A 86 0.82 0.77 15.39
C ARG A 86 1.51 1.99 14.77
N SER A 87 2.36 1.77 13.79
CA SER A 87 3.17 2.81 13.13
C SER A 87 2.41 3.68 12.15
N ALA A 88 1.21 3.26 11.73
CA ALA A 88 0.36 3.97 10.78
C ALA A 88 -1.09 3.51 10.90
N SER A 89 -2.00 4.31 10.37
CA SER A 89 -3.40 3.93 10.22
C SER A 89 -3.62 3.14 8.93
N VAL A 90 -4.58 2.21 8.94
CA VAL A 90 -4.97 1.41 7.78
C VAL A 90 -6.47 1.53 7.55
N ARG A 91 -6.87 1.90 6.31
CA ARG A 91 -8.27 2.07 5.92
C ARG A 91 -8.58 1.30 4.65
N THR A 92 -9.73 0.63 4.62
CA THR A 92 -10.24 -0.06 3.43
C THR A 92 -10.63 0.94 2.33
N VAL A 93 -10.19 0.71 1.08
CA VAL A 93 -10.61 1.48 -0.10
C VAL A 93 -11.79 0.86 -0.83
N GLU A 94 -12.07 -0.40 -0.53
CA GLU A 94 -13.25 -1.15 -0.98
C GLU A 94 -13.65 -2.16 0.10
N LYS A 95 -14.75 -2.92 -0.09
CA LYS A 95 -15.09 -4.02 0.81
C LYS A 95 -13.93 -5.01 0.81
N SER A 96 -13.42 -5.32 1.99
CA SER A 96 -12.21 -6.12 2.16
C SER A 96 -12.44 -7.20 3.21
N GLU A 97 -11.72 -8.31 3.07
CA GLU A 97 -11.75 -9.42 4.02
C GLU A 97 -10.33 -9.75 4.45
N PHE A 98 -10.12 -9.83 5.76
CA PHE A 98 -8.82 -10.07 6.35
C PHE A 98 -8.85 -11.30 7.23
N ARG A 99 -7.77 -12.07 7.14
CA ARG A 99 -7.43 -13.08 8.13
C ARG A 99 -6.58 -12.44 9.21
N ILE A 100 -7.02 -12.58 10.45
CA ILE A 100 -6.41 -11.99 11.64
C ILE A 100 -5.64 -13.09 12.34
N VAL A 101 -4.31 -12.94 12.44
CA VAL A 101 -3.40 -13.86 13.14
C VAL A 101 -2.98 -13.17 14.43
N MET A 102 -3.16 -13.83 15.56
CA MET A 102 -2.80 -13.26 16.85
C MET A 102 -1.29 -13.23 17.05
N LYS A 103 -0.80 -12.30 17.90
CA LYS A 103 0.62 -12.08 18.17
C LYS A 103 1.33 -13.35 18.62
N GLU A 104 0.69 -14.12 19.50
CA GLU A 104 1.23 -15.35 20.06
C GLU A 104 1.49 -16.40 18.96
N ASP A 105 0.51 -16.61 18.06
CA ASP A 105 0.62 -17.55 16.95
C ASP A 105 1.70 -17.10 15.95
N PHE A 106 1.72 -15.81 15.61
CA PHE A 106 2.74 -15.25 14.72
C PHE A 106 4.15 -15.37 15.31
N SER A 107 4.31 -15.09 16.61
CA SER A 107 5.58 -15.23 17.30
C SER A 107 6.06 -16.68 17.36
N GLY A 108 5.15 -17.63 17.57
CA GLY A 108 5.45 -19.05 17.51
C GLY A 108 5.99 -19.48 16.14
N VAL A 109 5.31 -19.04 15.06
CA VAL A 109 5.75 -19.30 13.69
C VAL A 109 7.16 -18.72 13.43
N LEU A 110 7.44 -17.51 13.90
CA LEU A 110 8.77 -16.91 13.72
C LEU A 110 9.87 -17.63 14.49
N ALA A 111 9.56 -18.14 15.69
CA ALA A 111 10.51 -18.90 16.51
C ALA A 111 10.91 -20.23 15.87
N ASP A 112 9.94 -20.93 15.28
CA ASP A 112 10.13 -22.27 14.73
C ASP A 112 10.64 -22.26 13.27
N HIS A 113 10.48 -21.13 12.54
CA HIS A 113 10.77 -21.01 11.10
C HIS A 113 11.73 -19.88 10.75
N PRO A 114 13.06 -20.04 10.89
CA PRO A 114 14.05 -19.01 10.55
C PRO A 114 13.98 -18.52 9.08
N GLY A 115 13.46 -19.37 8.17
CA GLY A 115 13.23 -19.02 6.77
C GLY A 115 12.21 -17.88 6.61
N ILE A 116 11.14 -17.90 7.40
CA ILE A 116 10.12 -16.85 7.44
C ILE A 116 10.72 -15.53 7.95
N VAL A 117 11.54 -15.60 9.01
CA VAL A 117 12.25 -14.43 9.53
C VAL A 117 13.12 -13.78 8.45
N LYS A 118 13.86 -14.59 7.68
CA LYS A 118 14.68 -14.10 6.56
C LYS A 118 13.83 -13.42 5.48
N GLN A 119 12.68 -14.00 5.12
CA GLN A 119 11.75 -13.42 4.16
C GLN A 119 11.18 -12.09 4.66
N LEU A 120 10.76 -12.05 5.91
CA LEU A 120 10.26 -10.84 6.57
C LEU A 120 11.31 -9.71 6.55
N ILE A 121 12.57 -10.02 6.92
CA ILE A 121 13.69 -9.06 6.85
C ILE A 121 13.89 -8.57 5.41
N SER A 122 13.82 -9.45 4.42
CA SER A 122 13.95 -9.07 3.01
C SER A 122 12.85 -8.10 2.58
N ASN A 123 11.60 -8.36 2.98
CA ASN A 123 10.45 -7.50 2.68
C ASN A 123 10.59 -6.14 3.38
N LEU A 124 10.99 -6.11 4.65
CA LEU A 124 11.27 -4.87 5.39
C LEU A 124 12.40 -4.07 4.75
N ALA A 125 13.48 -4.72 4.32
CA ALA A 125 14.56 -4.06 3.59
C ALA A 125 14.08 -3.45 2.26
N GLY A 126 13.18 -4.12 1.55
CA GLY A 126 12.50 -3.58 0.36
C GLY A 126 11.68 -2.32 0.67
N ARG A 127 10.89 -2.37 1.75
CA ARG A 127 10.09 -1.20 2.22
C ARG A 127 10.99 -0.03 2.62
N VAL A 128 12.09 -0.27 3.33
CA VAL A 128 13.07 0.78 3.68
C VAL A 128 13.66 1.43 2.42
N ARG A 129 14.05 0.65 1.41
CA ARG A 129 14.55 1.21 0.14
C ARG A 129 13.50 2.06 -0.57
N LYS A 130 12.24 1.61 -0.59
CA LYS A 130 11.13 2.40 -1.15
C LYS A 130 10.94 3.71 -0.39
N LEU A 131 10.84 3.67 0.92
CA LEU A 131 10.70 4.86 1.76
C LEU A 131 11.88 5.84 1.58
N THR A 132 13.10 5.33 1.42
CA THR A 132 14.28 6.17 1.13
C THR A 132 14.14 6.88 -0.23
N ALA A 133 13.61 6.19 -1.25
CA ALA A 133 13.34 6.80 -2.55
C ALA A 133 12.23 7.86 -2.46
N ASP A 134 11.17 7.59 -1.68
CA ASP A 134 10.07 8.54 -1.46
C ASP A 134 10.56 9.80 -0.73
N VAL A 135 11.37 9.66 0.32
CA VAL A 135 12.00 10.79 1.03
C VAL A 135 12.89 11.60 0.09
N LYS A 136 13.72 10.93 -0.74
CA LYS A 136 14.53 11.60 -1.75
C LYS A 136 13.68 12.37 -2.76
N SER A 137 12.58 11.79 -3.22
CA SER A 137 11.63 12.43 -4.13
C SER A 137 10.98 13.66 -3.49
N LEU A 138 10.51 13.56 -2.24
CA LEU A 138 9.93 14.67 -1.50
C LEU A 138 10.91 15.83 -1.27
N ALA A 139 12.19 15.51 -1.03
CA ALA A 139 13.22 16.50 -0.75
C ALA A 139 13.80 17.20 -2.00
N LEU A 140 13.88 16.49 -3.14
CA LEU A 140 14.64 16.93 -4.31
C LEU A 140 13.79 17.18 -5.56
N GLN A 141 12.52 16.76 -5.58
CA GLN A 141 11.64 16.95 -6.73
C GLN A 141 10.55 17.98 -6.42
N ASP A 142 10.13 18.72 -7.44
CA ASP A 142 8.94 19.54 -7.37
C ASP A 142 7.65 18.70 -7.37
N VAL A 143 6.51 19.35 -7.18
CA VAL A 143 5.21 18.65 -7.15
C VAL A 143 4.92 17.96 -8.48
N TYR A 144 5.29 18.59 -9.59
CA TYR A 144 5.10 18.01 -10.92
C TYR A 144 5.85 16.68 -11.07
N GLY A 145 7.14 16.66 -10.76
CA GLY A 145 7.97 15.45 -10.83
C GLY A 145 7.42 14.32 -9.96
N ARG A 146 6.93 14.65 -8.75
CA ARG A 146 6.30 13.65 -7.87
C ARG A 146 4.99 13.11 -8.44
N VAL A 147 4.14 13.97 -9.05
CA VAL A 147 2.93 13.52 -9.74
C VAL A 147 3.27 12.60 -10.90
N ALA A 148 4.25 12.99 -11.73
CA ALA A 148 4.69 12.16 -12.86
C ALA A 148 5.19 10.79 -12.39
N ASN A 149 5.99 10.72 -11.33
CA ASN A 149 6.46 9.46 -10.76
C ASN A 149 5.31 8.58 -10.27
N VAL A 150 4.37 9.13 -9.48
CA VAL A 150 3.21 8.37 -8.98
C VAL A 150 2.36 7.81 -10.13
N LEU A 151 2.15 8.59 -11.20
CA LEU A 151 1.41 8.10 -12.37
C LEU A 151 2.17 6.97 -13.07
N MET A 152 3.48 7.07 -13.21
CA MET A 152 4.31 6.02 -13.83
C MET A 152 4.41 4.76 -12.98
N ASP A 153 4.52 4.90 -11.66
CA ASP A 153 4.61 3.77 -10.71
C ASP A 153 3.32 2.93 -10.64
N LEU A 154 2.18 3.56 -10.93
CA LEU A 154 0.86 2.91 -10.92
C LEU A 154 0.40 2.44 -12.30
N ALA A 155 1.18 2.72 -13.33
CA ALA A 155 0.81 2.43 -14.71
C ALA A 155 1.26 1.04 -15.15
N GLU A 156 0.39 0.36 -15.88
CA GLU A 156 0.61 -0.95 -16.50
C GLU A 156 0.60 -0.81 -18.02
N GLU A 157 1.33 -1.67 -18.74
CA GLU A 157 1.33 -1.70 -20.20
C GLU A 157 -0.01 -2.20 -20.75
N ARG A 158 -0.53 -1.49 -21.76
CA ARG A 158 -1.83 -1.82 -22.37
C ARG A 158 -1.71 -2.62 -23.70
N GLY A 159 -0.51 -2.85 -24.19
CA GLY A 159 -0.27 -3.60 -25.44
C GLY A 159 -0.45 -2.79 -26.74
N ASP A 160 -0.93 -1.54 -26.68
CA ASP A 160 -1.07 -0.60 -27.79
C ASP A 160 0.03 0.50 -27.77
N GLY A 161 1.02 0.34 -26.91
CA GLY A 161 2.11 1.31 -26.69
C GLY A 161 1.75 2.43 -25.71
N THR A 162 0.51 2.43 -25.16
CA THR A 162 0.11 3.30 -24.06
C THR A 162 0.24 2.61 -22.71
N LEU A 163 0.30 3.42 -21.63
CA LEU A 163 0.22 2.92 -20.26
C LEU A 163 -1.16 3.24 -19.69
N PHE A 164 -1.65 2.36 -18.83
CA PHE A 164 -2.98 2.45 -18.24
C PHE A 164 -2.88 2.32 -16.73
N ILE A 165 -3.59 3.19 -15.99
CA ILE A 165 -3.68 3.08 -14.53
C ILE A 165 -4.99 2.36 -14.20
N PRO A 166 -4.92 1.09 -13.66
CA PRO A 166 -6.11 0.29 -13.37
C PRO A 166 -6.95 0.87 -12.22
N ASP A 167 -6.31 1.57 -11.29
CA ASP A 167 -6.99 2.19 -10.17
C ASP A 167 -7.75 3.46 -10.57
N LYS A 168 -8.96 3.63 -10.04
CA LYS A 168 -9.76 4.85 -10.23
C LYS A 168 -9.30 5.93 -9.23
N LEU A 169 -8.21 6.60 -9.54
CA LEU A 169 -7.64 7.63 -8.69
C LEU A 169 -8.42 8.93 -8.77
N THR A 170 -8.72 9.51 -7.63
CA THR A 170 -9.17 10.90 -7.53
C THR A 170 -7.98 11.85 -7.47
N GLN A 171 -8.19 13.15 -7.76
CA GLN A 171 -7.17 14.17 -7.56
C GLN A 171 -6.68 14.23 -6.10
N GLN A 172 -7.57 13.92 -5.15
CA GLN A 172 -7.21 13.86 -3.74
C GLN A 172 -6.31 12.66 -3.45
N ASP A 173 -6.59 11.48 -4.01
CA ASP A 173 -5.74 10.29 -3.83
C ASP A 173 -4.31 10.53 -4.34
N ILE A 174 -4.16 11.26 -5.46
CA ILE A 174 -2.85 11.65 -5.97
C ILE A 174 -2.21 12.69 -5.05
N ALA A 175 -2.97 13.70 -4.60
CA ALA A 175 -2.47 14.75 -3.71
C ALA A 175 -1.93 14.17 -2.40
N ASP A 176 -2.65 13.21 -1.80
CA ASP A 176 -2.27 12.53 -0.56
C ASP A 176 -1.00 11.67 -0.73
N ARG A 177 -0.74 11.14 -1.95
CA ARG A 177 0.47 10.38 -2.27
C ARG A 177 1.70 11.26 -2.49
N VAL A 178 1.50 12.44 -3.10
CA VAL A 178 2.61 13.35 -3.45
C VAL A 178 2.88 14.43 -2.40
N GLY A 179 2.08 14.47 -1.33
CA GLY A 179 2.19 15.48 -0.27
C GLY A 179 1.88 16.90 -0.76
N ALA A 180 0.93 17.06 -1.69
CA ALA A 180 0.55 18.36 -2.27
C ALA A 180 -0.92 18.72 -2.00
N SER A 181 -1.37 19.91 -2.46
CA SER A 181 -2.79 20.25 -2.43
C SER A 181 -3.51 19.65 -3.64
N ARG A 182 -4.81 19.34 -3.47
CA ARG A 182 -5.68 18.85 -4.54
C ARG A 182 -5.72 19.82 -5.73
N GLU A 183 -5.73 21.12 -5.47
CA GLU A 183 -5.76 22.18 -6.50
C GLU A 183 -4.49 22.18 -7.35
N MET A 184 -3.32 21.94 -6.73
CA MET A 184 -2.06 21.85 -7.46
C MET A 184 -2.06 20.61 -8.36
N VAL A 185 -2.48 19.46 -7.85
CA VAL A 185 -2.62 18.23 -8.65
C VAL A 185 -3.61 18.42 -9.79
N ALA A 186 -4.78 19.04 -9.52
CA ALA A 186 -5.77 19.34 -10.56
C ALA A 186 -5.19 20.18 -11.70
N ARG A 187 -4.36 21.18 -11.39
CA ARG A 187 -3.66 22.02 -12.38
C ARG A 187 -2.70 21.17 -13.21
N ILE A 188 -1.84 20.38 -12.56
CA ILE A 188 -0.86 19.53 -13.24
C ILE A 188 -1.56 18.52 -14.17
N LEU A 189 -2.61 17.83 -13.71
CA LEU A 189 -3.36 16.89 -14.55
C LEU A 189 -4.04 17.57 -15.74
N LYS A 190 -4.55 18.79 -15.55
CA LYS A 190 -5.12 19.60 -16.64
C LYS A 190 -4.05 19.92 -17.69
N ASP A 191 -2.86 20.36 -17.28
CA ASP A 191 -1.79 20.72 -18.18
C ASP A 191 -1.23 19.49 -18.93
N LEU A 192 -1.11 18.35 -18.25
CA LEU A 192 -0.77 17.08 -18.89
C LEU A 192 -1.81 16.63 -19.92
N THR A 193 -3.10 16.91 -19.67
CA THR A 193 -4.19 16.60 -20.61
C THR A 193 -4.15 17.55 -21.81
N ILE A 194 -3.94 18.84 -21.62
CA ILE A 194 -3.80 19.83 -22.70
C ILE A 194 -2.61 19.51 -23.60
N GLY A 195 -1.49 19.07 -23.00
CA GLY A 195 -0.30 18.63 -23.72
C GLY A 195 -0.39 17.25 -24.36
N GLU A 196 -1.57 16.59 -24.28
CA GLU A 196 -1.84 15.24 -24.82
C GLU A 196 -0.96 14.13 -24.23
N TYR A 197 -0.26 14.39 -23.11
CA TYR A 197 0.55 13.40 -22.42
C TYR A 197 -0.31 12.34 -21.74
N ILE A 198 -1.47 12.75 -21.22
CA ILE A 198 -2.46 11.86 -20.62
C ILE A 198 -3.85 12.14 -21.21
N ARG A 199 -4.71 11.12 -21.11
CA ARG A 199 -6.16 11.27 -21.35
C ARG A 199 -6.93 10.49 -20.28
N PHE A 200 -8.20 10.83 -20.13
CA PHE A 200 -9.11 10.10 -19.24
C PHE A 200 -10.05 9.20 -20.06
N GLU A 201 -10.09 7.92 -19.73
CA GLU A 201 -11.10 6.98 -20.22
C GLU A 201 -12.05 6.64 -19.05
N GLY A 202 -13.17 7.36 -18.96
CA GLY A 202 -14.05 7.32 -17.79
C GLY A 202 -13.36 7.89 -16.55
N ARG A 203 -12.99 7.02 -15.60
CA ARG A 203 -12.26 7.40 -14.39
C ARG A 203 -10.81 6.89 -14.37
N HIS A 204 -10.38 6.25 -15.45
CA HIS A 204 -9.02 5.75 -15.58
C HIS A 204 -8.13 6.77 -16.29
N ILE A 205 -6.87 6.80 -15.91
CA ILE A 205 -5.85 7.64 -16.56
C ILE A 205 -5.08 6.77 -17.54
N ILE A 206 -4.98 7.26 -18.79
CA ILE A 206 -4.15 6.66 -19.83
C ILE A 206 -2.97 7.60 -20.07
N ILE A 207 -1.79 7.08 -20.07
CA ILE A 207 -0.56 7.81 -20.40
C ILE A 207 -0.23 7.49 -21.85
N ASN A 208 -0.36 8.50 -22.73
CA ASN A 208 -0.20 8.35 -24.18
C ASN A 208 1.27 8.30 -24.60
N THR A 209 2.13 8.99 -23.86
CA THR A 209 3.55 9.12 -24.18
C THR A 209 4.34 9.43 -22.91
N ARG A 210 5.66 9.37 -22.99
CA ARG A 210 6.54 9.67 -21.86
C ARG A 210 6.24 11.07 -21.30
N LEU A 211 5.99 11.14 -19.99
CA LEU A 211 5.75 12.40 -19.30
C LEU A 211 7.01 13.28 -19.34
N PRO A 212 6.87 14.61 -19.54
CA PRO A 212 8.03 15.52 -19.54
C PRO A 212 8.76 15.50 -18.20
N ALA A 213 10.09 15.69 -18.24
CA ALA A 213 10.93 15.64 -17.04
C ALA A 213 10.76 16.88 -16.13
N LYS A 214 10.24 17.98 -16.64
CA LYS A 214 9.97 19.25 -15.94
C LYS A 214 8.74 19.91 -16.54
N TYR A 215 8.05 20.67 -15.68
CA TYR A 215 6.95 21.54 -16.05
C TYR A 215 7.47 22.83 -16.69
#